data_417198ecd4a1ed07e41d29121f27bfe9
#
_entry.id   417198ecd4a1ed07e41d29121f27bfe9
#
_cell.length_a   1.000
_cell.length_b   1.000
_cell.length_c   1.000
_cell.angle_alpha   90.00
_cell.angle_beta   90.00
_cell.angle_gamma   90.00
#
_symmetry.space_group_name_H-M   'P 1'
#
loop_
_entity.id
_entity.type
_entity.pdbx_description
1 polymer ?
#
loop_
_entity_poly.entity_id
_entity_poly.type
_entity_poly.pdbx_seq_one_letter_code
_entity_poly.pdbx_strand_id
1 'polypeptide(L)' 'MQNSKNETIVVDFKFGKQKVEHHEQVRKYIGLLRSMGHHRVKGYLWYVYPNRIVEVIK' A
#
# COMPACT_ATOMS: atom_id res chain seq x y z
N MET A 1 -4.27 7.91 -2.32
CA MET A 1 -3.85 9.09 -3.08
C MET A 1 -3.87 8.78 -4.57
N GLN A 2 -4.38 9.67 -5.37
CA GLN A 2 -4.56 9.46 -6.80
C GLN A 2 -3.76 10.49 -7.58
N ASN A 3 -3.07 10.04 -8.62
CA ASN A 3 -2.28 10.95 -9.47
C ASN A 3 -2.99 11.21 -10.79
N SER A 4 -2.37 12.04 -11.64
CA SER A 4 -2.98 12.49 -12.91
C SER A 4 -3.15 11.37 -13.94
N LYS A 5 -2.54 10.20 -13.72
CA LYS A 5 -2.66 9.06 -14.62
C LYS A 5 -3.71 8.06 -14.15
N ASN A 6 -4.58 8.48 -13.27
CA ASN A 6 -5.60 7.61 -12.66
C ASN A 6 -5.00 6.45 -11.88
N GLU A 7 -3.78 6.64 -11.41
CA GLU A 7 -3.12 5.64 -10.58
C GLU A 7 -3.40 5.95 -9.12
N THR A 8 -3.82 4.95 -8.37
CA THR A 8 -4.08 5.09 -6.95
C THR A 8 -2.91 4.49 -6.18
N ILE A 9 -2.33 5.27 -5.29
CA ILE A 9 -1.21 4.84 -4.48
C ILE A 9 -1.64 4.80 -3.03
N VAL A 10 -1.49 3.63 -2.41
CA VAL A 10 -1.78 3.44 -1.00
C VAL A 10 -0.45 3.39 -0.26
N VAL A 11 -0.28 4.29 0.69
CA VAL A 11 0.90 4.29 1.54
C VAL A 11 0.45 4.13 2.98
N ASP A 12 0.94 3.11 3.64
CA ASP A 12 0.64 2.85 5.03
C ASP A 12 1.91 3.07 5.85
N PHE A 13 1.82 3.94 6.86
CA PHE A 13 2.95 4.24 7.73
C PHE A 13 2.94 3.29 8.91
N LYS A 14 4.08 2.68 9.18
CA LYS A 14 4.24 1.77 10.31
C LYS A 14 5.46 2.15 11.14
N PHE A 15 5.35 1.93 12.43
CA PHE A 15 6.45 2.10 13.36
C PHE A 15 6.85 0.72 13.88
N GLY A 16 8.14 0.45 13.96
CA GLY A 16 8.64 -0.80 14.48
C GLY A 16 9.00 -1.80 13.40
N LYS A 17 8.96 -3.08 13.76
CA LYS A 17 9.45 -4.14 12.89
C LYS A 17 8.45 -4.51 11.81
N GLN A 18 8.95 -5.01 10.68
CA GLN A 18 8.12 -5.52 9.60
C GLN A 18 7.38 -6.77 10.06
N LYS A 19 6.10 -6.83 9.72
CA LYS A 19 5.26 -7.99 10.01
C LYS A 19 4.48 -8.38 8.76
N VAL A 20 4.24 -9.67 8.59
CA VAL A 20 3.46 -10.17 7.46
C VAL A 20 2.05 -9.56 7.46
N GLU A 21 1.49 -9.33 8.62
CA GLU A 21 0.17 -8.75 8.76
C GLU A 21 0.05 -7.38 8.11
N HIS A 22 1.12 -6.62 8.10
CA HIS A 22 1.13 -5.30 7.47
C HIS A 22 0.93 -5.42 5.96
N HIS A 23 1.57 -6.41 5.33
CA HIS A 23 1.40 -6.66 3.91
C HIS A 23 -0.03 -7.07 3.59
N GLU A 24 -0.62 -7.91 4.43
CA GLU A 24 -1.97 -8.36 4.22
C GLU A 24 -2.98 -7.23 4.30
N GLN A 25 -2.76 -6.28 5.21
CA GLN A 25 -3.63 -5.11 5.33
C GLN A 25 -3.61 -4.30 4.04
N VAL A 26 -2.43 -4.03 3.51
CA VAL A 26 -2.31 -3.25 2.27
C VAL A 26 -2.92 -4.01 1.11
N ARG A 27 -2.71 -5.32 1.05
CA ARG A 27 -3.31 -6.15 0.00
C ARG A 27 -4.83 -6.08 0.02
N LYS A 28 -5.42 -6.07 1.20
CA LYS A 28 -6.88 -5.94 1.34
C LYS A 28 -7.35 -4.61 0.81
N TYR A 29 -6.63 -3.53 1.12
CA TYR A 29 -6.96 -2.22 0.60
C TYR A 29 -6.89 -2.18 -0.92
N ILE A 30 -5.82 -2.75 -1.48
CA ILE A 30 -5.66 -2.81 -2.94
C ILE A 30 -6.82 -3.58 -3.56
N GLY A 31 -7.18 -4.72 -2.99
CA GLY A 31 -8.29 -5.51 -3.49
C GLY A 31 -9.61 -4.77 -3.43
N LEU A 32 -9.84 -4.05 -2.33
CA LEU A 32 -11.06 -3.27 -2.16
C LEU A 32 -11.14 -2.15 -3.20
N LEU A 33 -10.04 -1.43 -3.39
CA LEU A 33 -10.00 -0.35 -4.37
C LEU A 33 -10.22 -0.86 -5.78
N ARG A 34 -9.64 -2.01 -6.12
CA ARG A 34 -9.87 -2.62 -7.43
C ARG A 34 -11.32 -2.99 -7.65
N SER A 35 -11.96 -3.51 -6.62
CA SER A 35 -13.38 -3.86 -6.71
C SER A 35 -14.26 -2.63 -6.86
N MET A 36 -13.77 -1.47 -6.47
CA MET A 36 -14.47 -0.19 -6.62
C MET A 36 -14.18 0.47 -7.97
N GLY A 37 -13.44 -0.19 -8.85
CA GLY A 37 -13.18 0.32 -10.19
C GLY A 37 -11.82 0.94 -10.41
N HIS A 38 -10.97 0.94 -9.41
CA HIS A 38 -9.61 1.48 -9.56
C HIS A 38 -8.72 0.40 -10.15
N HIS A 39 -8.35 0.55 -11.41
CA HIS A 39 -7.58 -0.48 -12.12
C HIS A 39 -6.09 -0.43 -11.83
N ARG A 40 -5.57 0.75 -11.54
CA ARG A 40 -4.15 0.94 -11.29
C ARG A 40 -3.95 1.28 -9.82
N VAL A 41 -3.66 0.28 -9.03
CA VAL A 41 -3.47 0.47 -7.59
C VAL A 41 -2.11 -0.11 -7.22
N LYS A 42 -1.32 0.70 -6.53
CA LYS A 42 -0.04 0.30 -5.97
C LYS A 42 -0.08 0.49 -4.47
N GLY A 43 0.57 -0.40 -3.75
CA GLY A 43 0.63 -0.31 -2.30
C GLY A 43 2.06 -0.28 -1.81
N TYR A 44 2.29 0.55 -0.81
CA TYR A 44 3.60 0.67 -0.19
C TYR A 44 3.45 0.67 1.32
N LEU A 45 4.43 0.07 1.98
CA LEU A 45 4.56 0.15 3.43
C LEU A 45 5.79 1.00 3.74
N TRP A 46 5.60 2.08 4.49
CA TRP A 46 6.70 2.92 4.91
C TRP A 46 6.97 2.70 6.37
N TYR A 47 8.08 2.03 6.65
CA TYR A 47 8.56 1.87 8.02
C TYR A 47 9.35 3.11 8.38
N VAL A 48 8.70 4.01 9.10
CA VAL A 48 9.25 5.32 9.41
C VAL A 48 10.58 5.21 10.16
N TYR A 49 10.69 4.22 10.99
CA TYR A 49 11.90 3.92 11.69
C TYR A 49 12.27 2.46 11.42
N PRO A 50 13.27 2.16 10.65
CA PRO A 50 14.46 2.93 10.24
C PRO A 50 14.37 3.64 8.87
N ASN A 51 13.21 4.08 8.44
CA ASN A 51 13.04 4.82 7.20
C ASN A 51 13.24 3.91 5.97
N ARG A 52 12.38 2.93 5.84
CA ARG A 52 12.42 1.97 4.73
C ARG A 52 11.06 1.87 4.09
N ILE A 53 11.04 1.92 2.76
CA ILE A 53 9.82 1.78 1.99
C ILE A 53 9.82 0.42 1.32
N VAL A 54 8.73 -0.32 1.47
CA VAL A 54 8.57 -1.65 0.89
C VAL A 54 7.34 -1.63 -0.02
N GLU A 55 7.52 -2.04 -1.27
CA GLU A 55 6.40 -2.16 -2.18
C GLU A 55 5.62 -3.44 -1.89
N VAL A 56 4.30 -3.31 -1.79
CA VAL A 56 3.42 -4.45 -1.59
C VAL A 56 2.81 -4.82 -2.93
N ILE A 57 3.09 -6.03 -3.38
CA ILE A 57 2.58 -6.55 -4.65
C ILE A 57 1.44 -7.50 -4.35
N LYS A 58 0.35 -7.29 -5.04
CA LYS A 58 -0.79 -8.18 -4.93
C LYS A 58 -0.87 -9.13 -6.11
#